data_8a28887264067a905472995b86256197
#
_entry.id   8a28887264067a905472995b86256197
#
_cell.length_a   1.000
_cell.length_b   1.000
_cell.length_c   1.000
_cell.angle_alpha   90.00
_cell.angle_beta   90.00
_cell.angle_gamma   90.00
#
_symmetry.space_group_name_H-M   'P 1'
#
loop_
_entity.id
_entity.type
_entity.pdbx_description
1 polymer ?
#
loop_
_entity_poly.entity_id
_entity_poly.type
_entity_poly.pdbx_seq_one_letter_code
_entity_poly.pdbx_strand_id
1 'polypeptide(L)'
;MYEQGMNELGWLENLSGDMKKNPYRPYYFENPKAYDSPIRSWEEFCGRFRTEFAAHMPKEAPTYMNPFLEESAYFFPNPKDEVALVVNCGYCPPFLHRLAFIKIVYVLRGSCFFFIGGEKILMKKGSFCLVGPSVEQAVYSCNDEDIVVNLIMRFSSFAESFLGLMWEQGIMSEFLWRMLYSRTDNGCLMYDGKEEEIITENVKDLCEEIL
;
A
#
# COMPACT_ATOMS: atom_id res chain seq x y z
N MET A 1 19.23 -27.49 8.55
CA MET A 1 19.51 -26.10 8.17
C MET A 1 18.57 -25.59 7.04
N TYR A 2 17.46 -26.31 6.74
CA TYR A 2 16.45 -25.93 5.73
C TYR A 2 15.05 -25.69 6.32
N GLU A 3 14.86 -25.88 7.64
CA GLU A 3 13.55 -25.66 8.29
C GLU A 3 13.36 -24.26 8.91
N GLN A 4 14.42 -23.45 9.05
CA GLN A 4 14.32 -22.10 9.60
C GLN A 4 13.77 -21.06 8.61
N GLY A 5 13.92 -21.28 7.31
CA GLY A 5 13.43 -20.31 6.30
C GLY A 5 11.91 -20.31 6.04
N MET A 6 11.18 -21.32 6.50
CA MET A 6 9.72 -21.40 6.30
C MET A 6 8.90 -20.66 7.37
N ASN A 7 9.50 -20.30 8.51
CA ASN A 7 8.80 -19.65 9.62
C ASN A 7 8.85 -18.10 9.58
N GLU A 8 9.78 -17.52 8.81
CA GLU A 8 10.02 -16.07 8.86
C GLU A 8 8.92 -15.19 8.22
N LEU A 9 8.11 -15.74 7.34
CA LEU A 9 6.98 -15.02 6.70
C LEU A 9 5.61 -15.55 7.10
N GLY A 10 5.53 -16.57 7.94
CA GLY A 10 4.28 -17.23 8.30
C GLY A 10 3.27 -16.27 8.97
N TRP A 11 3.74 -15.31 9.72
CA TRP A 11 2.91 -14.31 10.37
C TRP A 11 2.35 -13.29 9.37
N LEU A 12 3.13 -12.88 8.35
CA LEU A 12 2.65 -12.00 7.26
C LEU A 12 1.59 -12.68 6.39
N GLU A 13 1.76 -13.98 6.14
CA GLU A 13 0.76 -14.78 5.43
C GLU A 13 -0.55 -14.87 6.22
N ASN A 14 -0.47 -14.99 7.54
CA ASN A 14 -1.64 -14.95 8.40
C ASN A 14 -2.35 -13.59 8.37
N LEU A 15 -1.62 -12.49 8.24
CA LEU A 15 -2.19 -11.14 8.15
C LEU A 15 -2.85 -10.85 6.80
N SER A 16 -2.26 -11.33 5.70
CA SER A 16 -2.86 -11.18 4.37
C SER A 16 -4.15 -11.99 4.22
N GLY A 17 -4.40 -12.90 5.16
CA GLY A 17 -5.53 -13.84 5.12
C GLY A 17 -5.35 -14.94 4.08
N ASP A 18 -6.30 -15.86 4.04
CA ASP A 18 -6.32 -16.90 3.02
C ASP A 18 -6.80 -16.32 1.68
N MET A 19 -5.85 -15.95 0.84
CA MET A 19 -6.09 -15.38 -0.49
C MET A 19 -7.04 -16.22 -1.35
N LYS A 20 -7.06 -17.55 -1.14
CA LYS A 20 -7.95 -18.47 -1.85
C LYS A 20 -9.40 -18.30 -1.45
N LYS A 21 -9.66 -17.80 -0.23
CA LYS A 21 -10.99 -17.51 0.28
C LYS A 21 -11.45 -16.08 0.03
N ASN A 22 -10.59 -15.24 -0.56
CA ASN A 22 -10.95 -13.87 -0.88
C ASN A 22 -12.10 -13.84 -1.89
N PRO A 23 -13.23 -13.16 -1.61
CA PRO A 23 -14.38 -13.13 -2.49
C PRO A 23 -14.11 -12.48 -3.85
N TYR A 24 -13.12 -11.58 -3.93
CA TYR A 24 -12.72 -10.96 -5.19
C TYR A 24 -11.86 -11.85 -6.09
N ARG A 25 -11.26 -12.91 -5.54
CA ARG A 25 -10.40 -13.82 -6.29
C ARG A 25 -11.10 -14.47 -7.50
N PRO A 26 -12.25 -15.17 -7.34
CA PRO A 26 -12.95 -15.75 -8.49
C PRO A 26 -13.38 -14.69 -9.50
N TYR A 27 -13.88 -13.54 -9.03
CA TYR A 27 -14.25 -12.44 -9.92
C TYR A 27 -13.08 -11.93 -10.75
N TYR A 28 -11.88 -11.79 -10.16
CA TYR A 28 -10.69 -11.37 -10.89
C TYR A 28 -10.39 -12.31 -12.07
N PHE A 29 -10.43 -13.62 -11.85
CA PHE A 29 -10.15 -14.60 -12.92
C PHE A 29 -11.18 -14.59 -14.04
N GLU A 30 -12.44 -14.31 -13.73
CA GLU A 30 -13.50 -14.19 -14.73
C GLU A 30 -13.48 -12.84 -15.46
N ASN A 31 -13.09 -11.77 -14.77
CA ASN A 31 -13.17 -10.40 -15.25
C ASN A 31 -11.85 -9.60 -15.04
N PRO A 32 -10.69 -10.07 -15.50
CA PRO A 32 -9.41 -9.41 -15.22
C PRO A 32 -9.35 -7.97 -15.75
N LYS A 33 -10.06 -7.68 -16.84
CA LYS A 33 -10.12 -6.32 -17.41
C LYS A 33 -10.83 -5.30 -16.50
N ALA A 34 -11.62 -5.75 -15.53
CA ALA A 34 -12.25 -4.86 -14.55
C ALA A 34 -11.22 -4.17 -13.63
N TYR A 35 -9.98 -4.69 -13.61
CA TYR A 35 -8.85 -4.18 -12.83
C TYR A 35 -7.88 -3.31 -13.65
N ASP A 36 -8.16 -3.09 -14.92
CA ASP A 36 -7.29 -2.29 -15.79
C ASP A 36 -7.38 -0.79 -15.54
N SER A 37 -8.43 -0.33 -14.87
CA SER A 37 -8.57 1.05 -14.42
C SER A 37 -8.98 1.11 -12.95
N PRO A 38 -8.47 2.11 -12.19
CA PRO A 38 -8.85 2.26 -10.79
C PRO A 38 -10.29 2.73 -10.67
N ILE A 39 -10.90 2.42 -9.51
CA ILE A 39 -12.25 2.83 -9.13
C ILE A 39 -12.16 4.16 -8.40
N ARG A 40 -13.05 5.11 -8.73
CA ARG A 40 -13.02 6.48 -8.21
C ARG A 40 -14.11 6.79 -7.18
N SER A 41 -15.19 6.01 -7.16
CA SER A 41 -16.28 6.25 -6.23
C SER A 41 -16.97 4.96 -5.80
N TRP A 42 -17.74 5.05 -4.71
CA TRP A 42 -18.55 3.93 -4.24
C TRP A 42 -19.63 3.51 -5.25
N GLU A 43 -20.22 4.47 -5.94
CA GLU A 43 -21.22 4.19 -6.99
C GLU A 43 -20.58 3.43 -8.15
N GLU A 44 -19.38 3.82 -8.57
CA GLU A 44 -18.62 3.13 -9.61
C GLU A 44 -18.28 1.70 -9.16
N PHE A 45 -17.83 1.53 -7.92
CA PHE A 45 -17.60 0.20 -7.35
C PHE A 45 -18.88 -0.65 -7.37
N CYS A 46 -19.98 -0.12 -6.87
CA CYS A 46 -21.26 -0.80 -6.86
C CYS A 46 -21.76 -1.15 -8.28
N GLY A 47 -21.54 -0.26 -9.24
CA GLY A 47 -21.88 -0.51 -10.64
C GLY A 47 -21.04 -1.60 -11.29
N ARG A 48 -19.73 -1.61 -10.96
CA ARG A 48 -18.76 -2.54 -11.55
C ARG A 48 -18.78 -3.93 -10.92
N PHE A 49 -19.05 -4.04 -9.60
CA PHE A 49 -18.88 -5.26 -8.80
C PHE A 49 -20.16 -5.75 -8.07
N ARG A 50 -21.25 -4.99 -8.10
CA ARG A 50 -22.43 -5.24 -7.25
C ARG A 50 -23.12 -6.58 -7.50
N THR A 51 -23.16 -7.05 -8.74
CA THR A 51 -23.92 -8.25 -9.12
C THR A 51 -23.31 -9.52 -8.56
N GLU A 52 -21.98 -9.60 -8.48
CA GLU A 52 -21.24 -10.77 -8.04
C GLU A 52 -21.05 -10.82 -6.52
N PHE A 53 -20.98 -9.67 -5.85
CA PHE A 53 -20.65 -9.57 -4.43
C PHE A 53 -21.76 -9.05 -3.54
N ALA A 54 -22.96 -8.87 -4.04
CA ALA A 54 -24.07 -8.25 -3.32
C ALA A 54 -24.34 -8.85 -1.92
N ALA A 55 -24.08 -10.15 -1.74
CA ALA A 55 -24.25 -10.83 -0.46
C ALA A 55 -23.14 -10.50 0.57
N HIS A 56 -21.98 -10.03 0.11
CA HIS A 56 -20.79 -9.77 0.94
C HIS A 56 -20.45 -8.29 1.03
N MET A 57 -21.18 -7.44 0.31
CA MET A 57 -20.92 -6.00 0.29
C MET A 57 -21.48 -5.33 1.54
N PRO A 58 -20.72 -4.42 2.17
CA PRO A 58 -21.24 -3.56 3.20
C PRO A 58 -22.36 -2.67 2.64
N LYS A 59 -23.30 -2.28 3.49
CA LYS A 59 -24.42 -1.39 3.10
C LYS A 59 -23.94 0.02 2.76
N GLU A 60 -22.82 0.41 3.37
CA GLU A 60 -22.19 1.72 3.21
C GLU A 60 -20.74 1.56 2.77
N ALA A 61 -20.18 2.59 2.16
CA ALA A 61 -18.79 2.60 1.74
C ALA A 61 -17.85 2.38 2.94
N PRO A 62 -16.99 1.35 2.90
CA PRO A 62 -15.96 1.17 3.94
C PRO A 62 -14.99 2.36 3.97
N THR A 63 -14.40 2.61 5.14
CA THR A 63 -13.44 3.72 5.30
C THR A 63 -12.33 3.72 4.26
N TYR A 64 -11.79 2.55 3.93
CA TYR A 64 -10.70 2.42 2.94
C TYR A 64 -11.13 2.75 1.50
N MET A 65 -12.41 2.89 1.21
CA MET A 65 -12.93 3.33 -0.08
C MET A 65 -13.24 4.83 -0.14
N ASN A 66 -12.96 5.57 0.92
CA ASN A 66 -13.07 7.04 0.86
C ASN A 66 -11.99 7.59 -0.07
N PRO A 67 -12.31 8.58 -0.90
CA PRO A 67 -11.35 9.19 -1.83
C PRO A 67 -10.23 9.96 -1.12
N PHE A 68 -10.43 10.31 0.17
CA PHE A 68 -9.43 10.91 1.03
C PHE A 68 -9.42 10.21 2.40
N LEU A 69 -8.28 9.67 2.78
CA LEU A 69 -8.08 8.93 4.02
C LEU A 69 -7.27 9.78 4.99
N GLU A 70 -7.88 10.10 6.11
CA GLU A 70 -7.28 10.91 7.17
C GLU A 70 -6.53 10.05 8.18
N GLU A 71 -5.68 10.68 9.01
CA GLU A 71 -5.06 10.07 10.18
C GLU A 71 -6.13 9.77 11.24
N SER A 72 -6.77 8.62 11.12
CA SER A 72 -7.88 8.19 11.96
C SER A 72 -7.52 6.97 12.80
N ALA A 73 -8.37 6.63 13.77
CA ALA A 73 -8.25 5.41 14.56
C ALA A 73 -8.34 4.11 13.73
N TYR A 74 -8.78 4.19 12.50
CA TYR A 74 -8.79 3.06 11.59
C TYR A 74 -7.35 2.66 11.17
N PHE A 75 -6.48 3.65 10.93
CA PHE A 75 -5.09 3.41 10.52
C PHE A 75 -4.12 3.46 11.71
N PHE A 76 -4.43 4.26 12.72
CA PHE A 76 -3.63 4.45 13.94
C PHE A 76 -4.53 4.20 15.15
N PRO A 77 -4.77 2.93 15.54
CA PRO A 77 -5.71 2.57 16.61
C PRO A 77 -5.37 3.21 17.95
N ASN A 78 -4.07 3.31 18.26
CA ASN A 78 -3.60 4.07 19.41
C ASN A 78 -3.20 5.48 18.94
N PRO A 79 -3.68 6.56 19.61
CA PRO A 79 -3.28 7.94 19.28
C PRO A 79 -1.77 8.22 19.35
N LYS A 80 -1.02 7.37 20.04
CA LYS A 80 0.44 7.46 20.16
C LYS A 80 1.20 6.73 19.05
N ASP A 81 0.50 5.93 18.25
CA ASP A 81 1.14 5.21 17.15
C ASP A 81 1.54 6.22 16.07
N GLU A 82 2.81 6.28 15.79
CA GLU A 82 3.39 7.16 14.77
C GLU A 82 3.53 6.45 13.44
N VAL A 83 3.69 5.12 13.50
CA VAL A 83 3.82 4.22 12.35
C VAL A 83 2.83 3.09 12.50
N ALA A 84 2.28 2.62 11.40
CA ALA A 84 1.46 1.42 11.37
C ALA A 84 1.75 0.60 10.10
N LEU A 85 1.45 -0.69 10.19
CA LEU A 85 1.61 -1.64 9.10
C LEU A 85 0.24 -2.08 8.58
N VAL A 86 0.07 -2.02 7.27
CA VAL A 86 -1.13 -2.53 6.59
C VAL A 86 -0.72 -3.48 5.48
N VAL A 87 -1.07 -4.76 5.59
CA VAL A 87 -0.84 -5.71 4.50
C VAL A 87 -1.93 -5.56 3.45
N ASN A 88 -1.53 -5.48 2.19
CA ASN A 88 -2.47 -5.31 1.10
C ASN A 88 -3.33 -6.58 0.93
N CYS A 89 -4.64 -6.40 0.87
CA CYS A 89 -5.57 -7.48 0.58
C CYS A 89 -5.48 -7.84 -0.90
N GLY A 90 -5.08 -9.07 -1.22
CA GLY A 90 -5.01 -9.54 -2.60
C GLY A 90 -6.36 -9.55 -3.29
N TYR A 91 -6.33 -9.38 -4.60
CA TYR A 91 -7.53 -9.32 -5.46
C TYR A 91 -8.54 -8.22 -5.13
N CYS A 92 -8.25 -7.36 -4.13
CA CYS A 92 -9.09 -6.20 -3.89
C CYS A 92 -9.03 -5.26 -5.08
N PRO A 93 -10.18 -4.80 -5.59
CA PRO A 93 -10.20 -3.85 -6.69
C PRO A 93 -9.41 -2.58 -6.38
N PRO A 94 -8.69 -2.01 -7.37
CA PRO A 94 -7.87 -0.82 -7.16
C PRO A 94 -8.76 0.40 -6.92
N PHE A 95 -8.89 0.84 -5.68
CA PHE A 95 -9.65 2.01 -5.31
C PHE A 95 -8.75 3.24 -5.21
N LEU A 96 -9.03 4.25 -6.01
CA LEU A 96 -8.22 5.47 -6.10
C LEU A 96 -8.51 6.36 -4.90
N HIS A 97 -7.48 6.65 -4.12
CA HIS A 97 -7.58 7.48 -2.92
C HIS A 97 -6.34 8.34 -2.72
N ARG A 98 -6.47 9.33 -1.85
CA ARG A 98 -5.40 10.19 -1.37
C ARG A 98 -5.29 10.02 0.14
N LEU A 99 -4.11 10.24 0.70
CA LEU A 99 -3.82 10.08 2.12
C LEU A 99 -3.45 11.42 2.74
N ALA A 100 -3.79 11.62 4.01
CA ALA A 100 -3.29 12.73 4.81
C ALA A 100 -1.88 12.46 5.37
N PHE A 101 -1.43 11.21 5.30
CA PHE A 101 -0.19 10.70 5.88
C PHE A 101 0.77 10.16 4.81
N ILE A 102 1.98 9.81 5.21
CA ILE A 102 2.99 9.21 4.34
C ILE A 102 2.73 7.71 4.23
N LYS A 103 2.96 7.15 3.04
CA LYS A 103 2.89 5.70 2.80
C LYS A 103 4.12 5.21 2.05
N ILE A 104 4.69 4.11 2.52
CA ILE A 104 5.69 3.34 1.77
C ILE A 104 5.03 2.02 1.37
N VAL A 105 4.88 1.80 0.08
CA VAL A 105 4.46 0.52 -0.49
C VAL A 105 5.71 -0.30 -0.75
N TYR A 106 5.82 -1.49 -0.20
CA TYR A 106 6.94 -2.41 -0.41
C TYR A 106 6.44 -3.77 -0.88
N VAL A 107 7.03 -4.31 -1.94
CA VAL A 107 6.71 -5.65 -2.44
C VAL A 107 7.67 -6.66 -1.82
N LEU A 108 7.19 -7.33 -0.78
CA LEU A 108 7.99 -8.30 -0.04
C LEU A 108 8.11 -9.64 -0.80
N ARG A 109 7.04 -10.06 -1.47
CA ARG A 109 7.01 -11.26 -2.32
C ARG A 109 6.07 -11.04 -3.51
N GLY A 110 6.42 -11.60 -4.67
CA GLY A 110 5.61 -11.52 -5.88
C GLY A 110 5.63 -10.15 -6.55
N SER A 111 4.45 -9.59 -6.81
CA SER A 111 4.29 -8.32 -7.51
C SER A 111 2.99 -7.60 -7.14
N CYS A 112 2.89 -6.32 -7.49
CA CYS A 112 1.63 -5.59 -7.47
C CYS A 112 1.55 -4.60 -8.63
N PHE A 113 0.34 -4.21 -8.98
CA PHE A 113 0.11 -3.07 -9.85
C PHE A 113 -0.17 -1.83 -9.01
N PHE A 114 0.44 -0.73 -9.41
CA PHE A 114 0.33 0.55 -8.75
C PHE A 114 -0.14 1.61 -9.74
N PHE A 115 -1.30 2.21 -9.45
CA PHE A 115 -1.81 3.36 -10.20
C PHE A 115 -1.36 4.63 -9.51
N ILE A 116 -0.56 5.44 -10.19
CA ILE A 116 -0.03 6.70 -9.67
C ILE A 116 0.32 7.62 -10.84
N GLY A 117 0.05 8.92 -10.70
CA GLY A 117 0.34 9.89 -11.77
C GLY A 117 -0.41 9.63 -13.08
N GLY A 118 -1.52 8.87 -13.03
CA GLY A 118 -2.28 8.47 -14.22
C GLY A 118 -1.72 7.22 -14.94
N GLU A 119 -0.63 6.65 -14.45
CA GLU A 119 0.01 5.46 -15.02
C GLU A 119 -0.30 4.22 -14.20
N LYS A 120 -0.27 3.05 -14.86
CA LYS A 120 -0.33 1.72 -14.23
C LYS A 120 1.06 1.10 -14.27
N ILE A 121 1.71 0.98 -13.13
CA ILE A 121 3.09 0.51 -12.99
C ILE A 121 3.10 -0.87 -12.35
N LEU A 122 3.88 -1.80 -12.87
CA LEU A 122 4.14 -3.09 -12.26
C LEU A 122 5.35 -2.97 -11.33
N MET A 123 5.11 -3.17 -10.02
CA MET A 123 6.14 -3.28 -9.01
C MET A 123 6.42 -4.75 -8.72
N LYS A 124 7.69 -5.13 -8.62
CA LYS A 124 8.15 -6.49 -8.34
C LYS A 124 8.78 -6.58 -6.95
N LYS A 125 9.01 -7.80 -6.49
CA LYS A 125 9.74 -8.06 -5.23
C LYS A 125 10.97 -7.17 -5.10
N GLY A 126 11.15 -6.55 -3.93
CA GLY A 126 12.22 -5.61 -3.62
C GLY A 126 11.94 -4.16 -4.03
N SER A 127 10.94 -3.92 -4.88
CA SER A 127 10.56 -2.54 -5.24
C SER A 127 9.80 -1.87 -4.11
N PHE A 128 10.03 -0.58 -3.92
CA PHE A 128 9.21 0.25 -3.04
C PHE A 128 8.81 1.57 -3.69
N CYS A 129 7.74 2.15 -3.15
CA CYS A 129 7.30 3.47 -3.52
C CYS A 129 6.98 4.29 -2.26
N LEU A 130 7.71 5.38 -2.05
CA LEU A 130 7.39 6.38 -1.04
C LEU A 130 6.39 7.37 -1.63
N VAL A 131 5.22 7.45 -1.00
CA VAL A 131 4.09 8.26 -1.46
C VAL A 131 3.83 9.37 -0.46
N GLY A 132 3.89 10.61 -0.92
CA GLY A 132 3.58 11.78 -0.12
C GLY A 132 2.09 11.97 0.10
N PRO A 133 1.71 12.87 1.03
CA PRO A 133 0.31 13.21 1.27
C PRO A 133 -0.37 13.76 0.01
N SER A 134 -1.67 13.53 -0.08
CA SER A 134 -2.52 14.03 -1.17
C SER A 134 -2.21 13.51 -2.58
N VAL A 135 -1.26 12.58 -2.72
CA VAL A 135 -1.01 11.89 -3.99
C VAL A 135 -2.14 10.91 -4.27
N GLU A 136 -2.75 11.03 -5.45
CA GLU A 136 -3.80 10.13 -5.88
C GLU A 136 -3.19 8.80 -6.34
N GLN A 137 -3.61 7.70 -5.74
CA GLN A 137 -2.99 6.39 -5.95
C GLN A 137 -3.95 5.24 -5.65
N ALA A 138 -3.69 4.08 -6.27
CA ALA A 138 -4.31 2.80 -5.93
C ALA A 138 -3.32 1.66 -6.11
N VAL A 139 -3.39 0.64 -5.28
CA VAL A 139 -2.54 -0.55 -5.37
C VAL A 139 -3.40 -1.80 -5.37
N TYR A 140 -3.04 -2.81 -6.15
CA TYR A 140 -3.62 -4.13 -6.05
C TYR A 140 -2.62 -5.22 -6.43
N SER A 141 -2.80 -6.38 -5.83
CA SER A 141 -2.09 -7.61 -6.17
C SER A 141 -3.07 -8.67 -6.63
N CYS A 142 -2.64 -9.58 -7.49
CA CYS A 142 -3.53 -10.52 -8.17
C CYS A 142 -2.97 -11.95 -8.30
N ASN A 143 -2.00 -12.30 -7.44
CA ASN A 143 -1.52 -13.68 -7.31
C ASN A 143 -1.63 -14.13 -5.85
N ASP A 144 -1.85 -15.42 -5.65
CA ASP A 144 -1.99 -16.01 -4.31
C ASP A 144 -0.70 -15.88 -3.46
N GLU A 145 0.45 -15.70 -4.13
CA GLU A 145 1.77 -15.60 -3.49
C GLU A 145 2.22 -14.15 -3.24
N ASP A 146 1.46 -13.16 -3.69
CA ASP A 146 1.86 -11.77 -3.54
C ASP A 146 1.76 -11.33 -2.08
N ILE A 147 2.83 -10.72 -1.55
CA ILE A 147 2.83 -10.05 -0.25
C ILE A 147 3.31 -8.62 -0.46
N VAL A 148 2.40 -7.70 -0.26
CA VAL A 148 2.64 -6.26 -0.37
C VAL A 148 2.33 -5.62 0.96
N VAL A 149 3.31 -4.95 1.55
CA VAL A 149 3.17 -4.25 2.82
C VAL A 149 3.12 -2.75 2.57
N ASN A 150 2.26 -2.08 3.32
CA ASN A 150 2.15 -0.64 3.35
C ASN A 150 2.56 -0.17 4.74
N LEU A 151 3.72 0.46 4.85
CA LEU A 151 4.11 1.17 6.05
C LEU A 151 3.51 2.58 5.95
N ILE A 152 2.67 2.93 6.90
CA ILE A 152 2.05 4.24 6.99
C ILE A 152 2.62 4.99 8.18
N MET A 153 2.90 6.27 8.00
CA MET A 153 3.51 7.12 9.03
C MET A 153 2.78 8.44 9.09
N ARG A 154 2.51 8.92 10.31
CA ARG A 154 1.96 10.26 10.48
C ARG A 154 2.86 11.30 9.83
N PHE A 155 2.26 12.29 9.21
CA PHE A 155 3.02 13.34 8.54
C PHE A 155 3.95 14.11 9.48
N SER A 156 3.50 14.40 10.70
CA SER A 156 4.30 15.08 11.72
C SER A 156 5.55 14.28 12.10
N SER A 157 5.40 12.99 12.40
CA SER A 157 6.49 12.11 12.80
C SER A 157 7.50 11.90 11.68
N PHE A 158 7.00 11.77 10.45
CA PHE A 158 7.86 11.72 9.27
C PHE A 158 8.70 13.00 9.13
N ALA A 159 8.07 14.17 9.21
CA ALA A 159 8.75 15.44 9.09
C ALA A 159 9.86 15.60 10.14
N GLU A 160 9.60 15.25 11.41
CA GLU A 160 10.60 15.28 12.47
C GLU A 160 11.76 14.32 12.24
N SER A 161 11.47 13.08 11.85
CA SER A 161 12.48 12.04 11.64
C SER A 161 13.42 12.32 10.47
N PHE A 162 12.91 12.94 9.42
CA PHE A 162 13.66 13.18 8.17
C PHE A 162 14.21 14.60 8.01
N LEU A 163 13.99 15.49 8.97
CA LEU A 163 14.55 16.85 8.94
C LEU A 163 16.06 16.85 8.74
N GLY A 164 16.80 15.92 9.34
CA GLY A 164 18.24 15.78 9.20
C GLY A 164 18.68 15.52 7.76
N LEU A 165 17.97 14.66 7.05
CA LEU A 165 18.28 14.30 5.66
C LEU A 165 18.00 15.43 4.66
N MET A 166 17.16 16.39 5.02
CA MET A 166 16.84 17.53 4.15
C MET A 166 18.02 18.49 3.94
N TRP A 167 19.00 18.46 4.83
CA TRP A 167 20.22 19.27 4.73
C TRP A 167 21.32 18.60 3.90
N GLU A 168 21.14 17.34 3.53
CA GLU A 168 22.05 16.65 2.62
C GLU A 168 21.74 17.04 1.17
N GLN A 169 22.76 17.00 0.31
CA GLN A 169 22.56 17.25 -1.12
C GLN A 169 22.22 15.94 -1.82
N GLY A 170 21.09 15.89 -2.53
CA GLY A 170 20.73 14.71 -3.30
C GLY A 170 19.24 14.64 -3.69
N ILE A 171 18.93 13.66 -4.51
CA ILE A 171 17.55 13.43 -5.01
C ILE A 171 16.57 13.23 -3.87
N MET A 172 16.98 12.54 -2.81
CA MET A 172 16.15 12.26 -1.64
C MET A 172 15.79 13.56 -0.90
N SER A 173 16.77 14.44 -0.64
CA SER A 173 16.52 15.70 0.05
C SER A 173 15.62 16.62 -0.78
N GLU A 174 15.84 16.70 -2.10
CA GLU A 174 14.96 17.46 -2.98
C GLU A 174 13.51 16.92 -2.97
N PHE A 175 13.36 15.60 -3.01
CA PHE A 175 12.06 14.95 -2.91
C PHE A 175 11.39 15.27 -1.57
N LEU A 176 12.11 15.14 -0.44
CA LEU A 176 11.58 15.44 0.89
C LEU A 176 11.16 16.92 1.01
N TRP A 177 11.96 17.83 0.48
CA TRP A 177 11.61 19.25 0.44
C TRP A 177 10.30 19.48 -0.33
N ARG A 178 10.16 18.91 -1.51
CA ARG A 178 8.94 19.02 -2.31
C ARG A 178 7.74 18.43 -1.56
N MET A 179 7.88 17.26 -0.98
CA MET A 179 6.81 16.57 -0.27
C MET A 179 6.35 17.36 0.97
N LEU A 180 7.26 17.95 1.73
CA LEU A 180 6.94 18.65 2.97
C LEU A 180 6.47 20.09 2.75
N TYR A 181 6.96 20.77 1.74
CA TYR A 181 6.75 22.22 1.59
C TYR A 181 6.08 22.64 0.30
N SER A 182 6.00 21.79 -0.72
CA SER A 182 5.31 22.11 -1.97
C SER A 182 3.82 21.77 -1.85
N ARG A 183 2.96 22.70 -2.20
CA ARG A 183 1.51 22.47 -2.29
C ARG A 183 1.08 21.91 -3.64
N THR A 184 1.99 21.86 -4.60
CA THR A 184 1.73 21.37 -5.95
C THR A 184 2.52 20.08 -6.17
N ASP A 185 1.84 19.04 -6.64
CA ASP A 185 2.39 17.72 -6.99
C ASP A 185 3.28 17.12 -5.90
N ASN A 186 2.63 16.70 -4.85
CA ASN A 186 3.22 15.81 -3.87
C ASN A 186 3.63 14.54 -4.61
N GLY A 187 4.92 14.43 -4.90
CA GLY A 187 5.46 13.36 -5.71
C GLY A 187 5.44 12.02 -5.00
N CYS A 188 5.70 11.01 -5.77
CA CYS A 188 6.16 9.73 -5.26
C CYS A 188 7.63 9.54 -5.63
N LEU A 189 8.35 8.81 -4.80
CA LEU A 189 9.68 8.31 -5.11
C LEU A 189 9.58 6.81 -5.26
N MET A 190 9.83 6.31 -6.47
CA MET A 190 9.82 4.89 -6.76
C MET A 190 11.24 4.37 -6.91
N TYR A 191 11.50 3.26 -6.25
CA TYR A 191 12.73 2.49 -6.38
C TYR A 191 12.41 1.13 -6.96
N ASP A 192 12.98 0.82 -8.12
CA ASP A 192 12.88 -0.49 -8.76
C ASP A 192 14.09 -1.32 -8.27
N GLY A 193 13.94 -1.94 -7.09
CA GLY A 193 15.00 -2.69 -6.42
C GLY A 193 15.33 -3.98 -7.18
N LYS A 194 16.57 -4.12 -7.58
CA LYS A 194 17.17 -5.44 -7.70
C LYS A 194 17.36 -5.92 -6.26
N GLU A 195 16.84 -7.10 -5.93
CA GLU A 195 16.83 -7.73 -4.61
C GLU A 195 18.05 -7.37 -3.74
N GLU A 196 17.98 -6.26 -3.01
CA GLU A 196 18.93 -5.98 -1.95
C GLU A 196 18.41 -6.65 -0.69
N GLU A 197 19.03 -7.76 -0.31
CA GLU A 197 18.70 -8.54 0.90
C GLU A 197 18.60 -7.63 2.13
N ILE A 198 19.48 -6.65 2.26
CA ILE A 198 19.51 -5.69 3.37
C ILE A 198 18.19 -4.92 3.50
N ILE A 199 17.62 -4.43 2.41
CA ILE A 199 16.34 -3.69 2.45
C ILE A 199 15.22 -4.64 2.87
N THR A 200 15.21 -5.85 2.33
CA THR A 200 14.22 -6.86 2.66
C THR A 200 14.28 -7.26 4.13
N GLU A 201 15.48 -7.46 4.68
CA GLU A 201 15.69 -7.76 6.10
C GLU A 201 15.22 -6.60 6.99
N ASN A 202 15.64 -5.37 6.71
CA ASN A 202 15.20 -4.20 7.47
C ASN A 202 13.67 -4.00 7.45
N VAL A 203 13.01 -4.27 6.32
CA VAL A 203 11.55 -4.20 6.23
C VAL A 203 10.90 -5.31 7.06
N LYS A 204 11.45 -6.52 7.07
CA LYS A 204 10.96 -7.61 7.92
C LYS A 204 11.09 -7.26 9.40
N ASP A 205 12.29 -6.82 9.82
CA ASP A 205 12.56 -6.44 11.21
C ASP A 205 11.59 -5.33 11.66
N LEU A 206 11.38 -4.31 10.82
CA LEU A 206 10.43 -3.24 11.11
C LEU A 206 8.99 -3.74 11.22
N CYS A 207 8.60 -4.70 10.37
CA CYS A 207 7.29 -5.31 10.44
C CYS A 207 7.11 -6.12 11.74
N GLU A 208 8.14 -6.82 12.21
CA GLU A 208 8.12 -7.59 13.45
C GLU A 208 8.06 -6.68 14.69
N GLU A 209 8.66 -5.49 14.63
CA GLU A 209 8.59 -4.52 15.73
C GLU A 209 7.22 -3.83 15.87
N ILE A 210 6.49 -3.69 14.76
CA ILE A 210 5.18 -2.99 14.75
C ILE A 210 4.04 -3.93 15.16
N LEU A 211 4.19 -5.24 15.01
CA LEU A 211 3.16 -6.26 15.26
C LEU A 211 3.29 -6.92 16.62
#